data_5a40db28bc7a6685ee216d4041bc9395
#
_entry.id   5a40db28bc7a6685ee216d4041bc9395
#
_cell.length_a   1.000
_cell.length_b   1.000
_cell.length_c   1.000
_cell.angle_alpha   90.00
_cell.angle_beta   90.00
_cell.angle_gamma   90.00
#
_symmetry.space_group_name_H-M   'P 1'
#
loop_
_entity.id
_entity.type
_entity.pdbx_description
1 polymer ?
#
loop_
_entity_poly.entity_id
_entity_poly.type
_entity_poly.pdbx_seq_one_letter_code
_entity_poly.pdbx_strand_id
1 'polypeptide(L)'
;ANNGTNFYYLTRGFQRPFALKYSRGKLYIGSVTTGEGTGAVSTQDNNTGNPEYTDLWAYVWELNPATGIFTATPVLQFPLNFNRGTNGDGLSETWRPWTNTLPSPWTGTAPGFSQFQQPMFSDIEFESDGTMVLGFRDRFGDQSGYDQSGLNGTVRFAGQAMGDLYRAYYNRTSCVFE
;
A
#
# COMPACT_ATOMS: atom_id res chain seq x y z
N ALA A 1 30.27 2.12 8.06
CA ALA A 1 29.39 1.43 7.13
C ALA A 1 28.15 0.98 7.91
N ASN A 2 27.03 1.62 7.68
CA ASN A 2 25.74 1.20 8.23
C ASN A 2 25.32 -0.01 7.44
N ASN A 3 25.44 -1.19 8.02
CA ASN A 3 25.03 -2.44 7.43
C ASN A 3 23.50 -2.56 7.57
N GLY A 4 22.76 -1.85 6.81
CA GLY A 4 21.36 -2.02 6.43
C GLY A 4 20.37 -2.84 7.27
N THR A 5 20.68 -3.16 8.52
CA THR A 5 19.95 -4.12 9.35
C THR A 5 18.88 -3.52 10.26
N ASN A 6 18.61 -2.24 10.16
CA ASN A 6 17.59 -1.60 11.00
C ASN A 6 16.36 -1.10 10.23
N PHE A 7 16.03 -1.71 9.14
CA PHE A 7 14.72 -1.53 8.59
C PHE A 7 13.77 -2.47 9.35
N TYR A 8 12.63 -1.98 9.72
CA TYR A 8 11.54 -2.61 10.49
C TYR A 8 11.01 -3.94 9.89
N TYR A 9 11.90 -4.78 9.39
CA TYR A 9 11.60 -5.99 8.62
C TYR A 9 10.89 -7.08 9.40
N LEU A 10 10.99 -7.07 10.71
CA LEU A 10 10.68 -8.27 11.48
C LEU A 10 9.32 -8.26 12.17
N THR A 11 8.62 -7.13 12.18
CA THR A 11 7.36 -7.03 12.93
C THR A 11 6.15 -6.67 12.09
N ARG A 12 6.32 -6.19 10.84
CA ARG A 12 5.22 -5.70 9.99
C ARG A 12 5.24 -6.25 8.57
N GLY A 13 5.87 -7.39 8.34
CA GLY A 13 6.04 -7.93 7.00
C GLY A 13 7.15 -7.22 6.21
N PHE A 14 7.15 -7.40 4.89
CA PHE A 14 8.17 -6.83 4.02
C PHE A 14 7.89 -5.37 3.68
N GLN A 15 8.94 -4.56 3.65
CA GLN A 15 8.84 -3.20 3.13
C GLN A 15 9.06 -3.21 1.61
N ARG A 16 8.11 -2.63 0.87
CA ARG A 16 8.10 -2.59 -0.60
C ARG A 16 8.14 -1.15 -1.10
N PRO A 17 9.27 -0.69 -1.65
CA PRO A 17 9.38 0.63 -2.28
C PRO A 17 8.91 0.58 -3.74
N PHE A 18 8.05 1.53 -4.14
CA PHE A 18 7.61 1.69 -5.53
C PHE A 18 7.60 3.15 -5.98
N ALA A 19 7.41 4.10 -5.06
CA ALA A 19 7.40 5.51 -5.41
C ALA A 19 8.79 6.13 -5.27
N LEU A 20 9.14 7.00 -6.21
CA LEU A 20 10.38 7.75 -6.20
C LEU A 20 10.15 9.15 -6.78
N LYS A 21 10.50 10.19 -6.01
CA LYS A 21 10.41 11.57 -6.46
C LYS A 21 11.67 12.35 -6.11
N TYR A 22 12.25 13.03 -7.11
CA TYR A 22 13.24 14.06 -6.85
C TYR A 22 12.57 15.42 -6.71
N SER A 23 12.82 16.10 -5.60
CA SER A 23 12.30 17.43 -5.33
C SER A 23 13.27 18.22 -4.45
N ARG A 24 13.52 19.46 -4.81
CA ARG A 24 14.33 20.43 -4.02
C ARG A 24 15.67 19.87 -3.53
N GLY A 25 16.37 19.12 -4.38
CA GLY A 25 17.68 18.55 -4.05
C GLY A 25 17.67 17.28 -3.23
N LYS A 26 16.50 16.67 -3.00
CA LYS A 26 16.30 15.45 -2.25
C LYS A 26 15.59 14.39 -3.07
N LEU A 27 15.83 13.13 -2.75
CA LEU A 27 15.04 12.01 -3.24
C LEU A 27 14.07 11.57 -2.15
N TYR A 28 12.82 11.42 -2.53
CA TYR A 28 11.75 10.89 -1.68
C TYR A 28 11.37 9.51 -2.17
N ILE A 29 11.40 8.54 -1.28
CA ILE A 29 11.11 7.14 -1.58
C ILE A 29 9.86 6.73 -0.80
N GLY A 30 8.78 6.40 -1.53
CA GLY A 30 7.55 5.88 -0.96
C GLY A 30 7.57 4.37 -0.87
N SER A 31 7.20 3.83 0.27
CA SER A 31 7.13 2.40 0.52
C SER A 31 5.94 2.02 1.40
N VAL A 32 5.52 0.77 1.32
CA VAL A 32 4.55 0.18 2.24
C VAL A 32 5.16 -1.00 2.98
N THR A 33 4.74 -1.23 4.23
CA THR A 33 4.86 -2.55 4.85
C THR A 33 3.64 -3.38 4.48
N THR A 34 3.84 -4.63 4.15
CA THR A 34 2.84 -5.42 3.42
C THR A 34 1.97 -6.30 4.31
N GLY A 35 2.34 -6.48 5.59
CA GLY A 35 1.68 -7.44 6.46
C GLY A 35 1.84 -8.90 6.04
N GLU A 36 2.64 -9.19 5.00
CA GLU A 36 2.90 -10.57 4.53
C GLU A 36 3.53 -11.41 5.64
N GLY A 37 2.98 -12.58 5.89
CA GLY A 37 3.56 -13.58 6.79
C GLY A 37 3.45 -13.25 8.28
N THR A 38 2.69 -12.23 8.66
CA THR A 38 2.50 -11.86 10.08
C THR A 38 1.31 -12.55 10.73
N GLY A 39 0.48 -13.24 9.96
CA GLY A 39 -0.66 -14.02 10.45
C GLY A 39 -1.39 -14.82 9.37
N ALA A 40 -2.48 -15.48 9.73
CA ALA A 40 -3.32 -16.19 8.76
C ALA A 40 -4.18 -15.20 7.97
N VAL A 41 -4.07 -15.21 6.66
CA VAL A 41 -4.88 -14.35 5.79
C VAL A 41 -6.35 -14.76 5.91
N SER A 42 -7.13 -14.04 6.68
CA SER A 42 -8.59 -14.20 6.68
C SER A 42 -9.16 -13.61 5.40
N THR A 43 -9.85 -14.42 4.64
CA THR A 43 -10.43 -14.07 3.35
C THR A 43 -11.64 -13.14 3.45
N GLN A 44 -12.14 -12.85 4.64
CA GLN A 44 -13.41 -12.14 4.84
C GLN A 44 -13.46 -11.21 6.06
N ASP A 45 -12.34 -10.90 6.68
CA ASP A 45 -12.41 -10.10 7.89
C ASP A 45 -12.55 -8.61 7.56
N ASN A 46 -13.66 -8.02 7.99
CA ASN A 46 -13.97 -6.60 7.91
C ASN A 46 -13.14 -5.80 8.93
N ASN A 47 -11.87 -6.14 9.07
CA ASN A 47 -10.90 -5.37 9.86
C ASN A 47 -11.36 -5.04 11.31
N THR A 48 -11.59 -6.04 12.10
CA THR A 48 -11.83 -5.84 13.54
C THR A 48 -10.72 -6.47 14.37
N GLY A 49 -9.51 -5.93 14.27
CA GLY A 49 -8.41 -6.27 15.17
C GLY A 49 -7.49 -7.41 14.75
N ASN A 50 -7.46 -7.76 13.47
CA ASN A 50 -6.46 -8.71 12.97
C ASN A 50 -5.07 -8.06 12.94
N PRO A 51 -4.03 -8.65 13.55
CA PRO A 51 -2.67 -8.11 13.59
C PRO A 51 -2.09 -7.72 12.23
N GLU A 52 -2.44 -8.41 11.16
CA GLU A 52 -1.95 -8.17 9.81
C GLU A 52 -2.32 -6.79 9.27
N TYR A 53 -3.52 -6.31 9.56
CA TYR A 53 -3.94 -4.96 9.18
C TYR A 53 -3.23 -3.88 9.97
N THR A 54 -2.85 -4.15 11.21
CA THR A 54 -2.05 -3.21 12.00
C THR A 54 -0.62 -3.09 11.49
N ASP A 55 -0.18 -4.05 10.68
CA ASP A 55 1.15 -4.09 10.07
C ASP A 55 1.22 -3.37 8.72
N LEU A 56 0.06 -2.96 8.16
CA LEU A 56 0.01 -2.14 6.96
C LEU A 56 0.32 -0.67 7.26
N TRP A 57 1.45 -0.19 6.80
CA TRP A 57 1.89 1.19 6.96
C TRP A 57 2.45 1.73 5.66
N ALA A 58 2.28 3.02 5.44
CA ALA A 58 2.97 3.78 4.40
C ALA A 58 4.08 4.62 5.03
N TYR A 59 5.17 4.76 4.27
CA TYR A 59 6.34 5.56 4.66
C TYR A 59 6.83 6.38 3.48
N VAL A 60 7.26 7.60 3.75
CA VAL A 60 8.09 8.39 2.84
C VAL A 60 9.43 8.63 3.52
N TRP A 61 10.48 8.18 2.85
CA TRP A 61 11.88 8.38 3.27
C TRP A 61 12.52 9.48 2.44
N GLU A 62 13.32 10.31 3.07
CA GLU A 62 14.13 11.31 2.38
C GLU A 62 15.58 10.85 2.31
N LEU A 63 16.17 10.91 1.12
CA LEU A 63 17.58 10.65 0.85
C LEU A 63 18.24 11.91 0.33
N ASN A 64 19.39 12.25 0.88
CA ASN A 64 20.28 13.25 0.29
C ASN A 64 21.14 12.57 -0.81
N PRO A 65 20.91 12.86 -2.11
CA PRO A 65 21.64 12.17 -3.18
C PRO A 65 23.12 12.54 -3.25
N ALA A 66 23.52 13.72 -2.73
CA ALA A 66 24.93 14.14 -2.71
C ALA A 66 25.77 13.34 -1.70
N THR A 67 25.16 12.85 -0.63
CA THR A 67 25.85 12.09 0.43
C THR A 67 25.45 10.61 0.46
N GLY A 68 24.36 10.22 -0.20
CA GLY A 68 23.78 8.88 -0.14
C GLY A 68 23.18 8.54 1.24
N ILE A 69 22.88 9.54 2.08
CA ILE A 69 22.42 9.33 3.46
C ILE A 69 20.92 9.60 3.54
N PHE A 70 20.18 8.65 4.13
CA PHE A 70 18.78 8.80 4.49
C PHE A 70 18.62 9.61 5.79
N THR A 71 17.45 10.23 5.93
CA THR A 71 17.01 10.73 7.25
C THR A 71 16.94 9.58 8.26
N ALA A 72 17.16 9.87 9.52
CA ALA A 72 17.14 8.85 10.59
C ALA A 72 15.74 8.24 10.78
N THR A 73 14.69 9.00 10.46
CA THR A 73 13.27 8.60 10.51
C THR A 73 12.59 8.95 9.21
N PRO A 74 11.50 8.28 8.83
CA PRO A 74 10.70 8.70 7.69
C PRO A 74 10.18 10.13 7.89
N VAL A 75 10.09 10.89 6.82
CA VAL A 75 9.53 12.27 6.85
C VAL A 75 8.00 12.26 6.90
N LEU A 76 7.39 11.13 6.54
CA LEU A 76 5.97 10.85 6.69
C LEU A 76 5.77 9.36 6.95
N GLN A 77 4.87 9.02 7.88
CA GLN A 77 4.40 7.65 8.07
C GLN A 77 2.97 7.65 8.59
N PHE A 78 2.17 6.73 8.11
CA PHE A 78 0.79 6.56 8.59
C PHE A 78 0.31 5.12 8.39
N PRO A 79 -0.61 4.64 9.25
CA PRO A 79 -1.20 3.32 9.10
C PRO A 79 -2.16 3.30 7.90
N LEU A 80 -2.29 2.17 7.24
CA LEU A 80 -3.21 1.95 6.12
C LEU A 80 -4.46 1.15 6.54
N ASN A 81 -4.74 1.05 7.82
CA ASN A 81 -5.86 0.29 8.40
C ASN A 81 -7.13 1.14 8.63
N PHE A 82 -7.21 2.32 8.05
CA PHE A 82 -8.39 3.17 8.17
C PHE A 82 -9.48 2.79 7.15
N ASN A 83 -10.71 3.18 7.48
CA ASN A 83 -11.85 2.99 6.59
C ASN A 83 -11.77 3.97 5.41
N ARG A 84 -11.70 3.45 4.20
CA ARG A 84 -11.71 4.21 2.94
C ARG A 84 -13.12 4.39 2.36
N GLY A 85 -14.13 3.79 3.00
CA GLY A 85 -15.49 3.80 2.50
C GLY A 85 -15.90 2.48 1.83
N THR A 86 -16.91 2.60 0.98
CA THR A 86 -17.42 1.49 0.18
C THR A 86 -17.56 1.94 -1.27
N ASN A 87 -17.33 1.02 -2.20
CA ASN A 87 -17.57 1.28 -3.62
C ASN A 87 -19.07 1.33 -3.96
N GLY A 88 -19.39 1.56 -5.23
CA GLY A 88 -20.76 1.60 -5.73
C GLY A 88 -21.55 0.30 -5.53
N ASP A 89 -20.88 -0.83 -5.32
CA ASP A 89 -21.49 -2.14 -5.05
C ASP A 89 -21.64 -2.40 -3.53
N GLY A 90 -21.32 -1.42 -2.69
CA GLY A 90 -21.41 -1.52 -1.23
C GLY A 90 -20.31 -2.35 -0.57
N LEU A 91 -19.25 -2.68 -1.29
CA LEU A 91 -18.14 -3.46 -0.78
C LEU A 91 -17.07 -2.55 -0.16
N SER A 92 -16.48 -3.00 0.95
CA SER A 92 -15.45 -2.24 1.68
C SER A 92 -14.20 -2.04 0.82
N GLU A 93 -13.69 -0.81 0.80
CA GLU A 93 -12.45 -0.42 0.13
C GLU A 93 -11.21 -0.47 1.05
N THR A 94 -11.32 -1.04 2.24
CA THR A 94 -10.19 -1.15 3.18
C THR A 94 -9.01 -1.87 2.56
N TRP A 95 -7.80 -1.30 2.72
CA TRP A 95 -6.57 -1.95 2.30
C TRP A 95 -6.37 -3.28 3.04
N ARG A 96 -5.82 -4.27 2.35
CA ARG A 96 -5.56 -5.62 2.85
C ARG A 96 -4.08 -5.96 2.80
N PRO A 97 -3.60 -6.82 3.70
CA PRO A 97 -2.24 -7.37 3.62
C PRO A 97 -1.96 -8.01 2.26
N TRP A 98 -0.73 -7.94 1.81
CA TRP A 98 -0.33 -8.61 0.58
C TRP A 98 -0.36 -10.12 0.75
N THR A 99 -0.82 -10.81 -0.26
CA THR A 99 -0.79 -12.26 -0.36
C THR A 99 -0.52 -12.68 -1.79
N ASN A 100 0.19 -13.80 -1.94
CA ASN A 100 0.33 -14.49 -3.21
C ASN A 100 -0.69 -15.62 -3.37
N THR A 101 -1.46 -15.90 -2.32
CA THR A 101 -2.59 -16.82 -2.37
C THR A 101 -3.85 -16.04 -2.72
N LEU A 102 -4.42 -16.32 -3.87
CA LEU A 102 -5.63 -15.66 -4.30
C LEU A 102 -6.80 -16.05 -3.40
N PRO A 103 -7.66 -15.10 -3.01
CA PRO A 103 -8.78 -15.37 -2.11
C PRO A 103 -9.81 -16.33 -2.76
N SER A 104 -10.52 -17.05 -1.91
CA SER A 104 -11.44 -18.14 -2.25
C SER A 104 -12.52 -17.87 -3.32
N PRO A 105 -13.01 -16.65 -3.60
CA PRO A 105 -13.99 -16.44 -4.69
C PRO A 105 -13.51 -16.92 -6.06
N TRP A 106 -12.23 -17.07 -6.25
CA TRP A 106 -11.61 -17.54 -7.50
C TRP A 106 -11.86 -19.02 -7.78
N THR A 107 -12.41 -19.74 -6.82
CA THR A 107 -12.86 -21.12 -6.96
C THR A 107 -14.39 -21.24 -7.21
N GLY A 108 -15.09 -20.12 -7.28
CA GLY A 108 -16.54 -20.07 -7.50
C GLY A 108 -16.97 -20.54 -8.90
N THR A 109 -18.22 -20.92 -9.02
CA THR A 109 -18.83 -21.41 -10.27
C THR A 109 -19.52 -20.31 -11.08
N ALA A 110 -19.53 -19.09 -10.60
CA ALA A 110 -20.17 -17.95 -11.28
C ALA A 110 -19.14 -16.86 -11.60
N PRO A 111 -19.23 -16.19 -12.76
CA PRO A 111 -18.46 -15.00 -13.04
C PRO A 111 -18.81 -13.94 -11.99
N GLY A 112 -17.80 -13.36 -11.35
CA GLY A 112 -18.00 -12.37 -10.31
C GLY A 112 -16.86 -11.36 -10.26
N PHE A 113 -17.14 -10.22 -9.66
CA PHE A 113 -16.11 -9.26 -9.33
C PHE A 113 -15.41 -9.69 -8.04
N SER A 114 -14.09 -9.63 -8.05
CA SER A 114 -13.28 -9.90 -6.87
C SER A 114 -12.54 -8.65 -6.47
N GLN A 115 -12.54 -8.38 -5.18
CA GLN A 115 -11.86 -7.26 -4.57
C GLN A 115 -10.93 -7.78 -3.48
N PHE A 116 -9.68 -7.39 -3.55
CA PHE A 116 -8.69 -7.70 -2.52
C PHE A 116 -7.58 -6.64 -2.54
N GLN A 117 -7.94 -5.42 -2.22
CA GLN A 117 -7.10 -4.24 -2.38
C GLN A 117 -5.81 -4.35 -1.59
N GLN A 118 -4.69 -4.47 -2.30
CA GLN A 118 -3.35 -4.52 -1.72
C GLN A 118 -2.61 -3.22 -2.03
N PRO A 119 -2.24 -2.43 -1.03
CA PRO A 119 -1.69 -1.10 -1.28
C PRO A 119 -0.31 -1.19 -1.94
N MET A 120 -0.14 -0.44 -3.02
CA MET A 120 1.13 -0.22 -3.69
C MET A 120 1.35 1.29 -3.80
N PHE A 121 2.22 1.83 -2.97
CA PHE A 121 2.55 3.26 -2.98
C PHE A 121 3.40 3.56 -4.21
N SER A 122 2.77 4.05 -5.27
CA SER A 122 3.33 4.07 -6.63
C SER A 122 3.85 5.43 -7.06
N ASP A 123 3.42 6.52 -6.42
CA ASP A 123 3.83 7.86 -6.84
C ASP A 123 3.84 8.87 -5.69
N ILE A 124 4.72 9.88 -5.81
CA ILE A 124 4.80 11.05 -4.94
C ILE A 124 4.93 12.28 -5.82
N GLU A 125 4.03 13.24 -5.65
CA GLU A 125 4.14 14.56 -6.26
C GLU A 125 4.15 15.66 -5.19
N PHE A 126 4.69 16.82 -5.52
CA PHE A 126 4.69 17.99 -4.65
C PHE A 126 3.93 19.14 -5.30
N GLU A 127 2.99 19.69 -4.60
CA GLU A 127 2.33 20.93 -4.96
C GLU A 127 3.27 22.13 -4.71
N SER A 128 2.88 23.30 -5.24
CA SER A 128 3.71 24.51 -5.14
C SER A 128 3.91 24.99 -3.70
N ASP A 129 2.98 24.71 -2.80
CA ASP A 129 3.03 25.04 -1.37
C ASP A 129 3.88 24.05 -0.56
N GLY A 130 4.27 22.93 -1.16
CA GLY A 130 5.06 21.86 -0.53
C GLY A 130 4.23 20.68 -0.04
N THR A 131 2.91 20.69 -0.20
CA THR A 131 2.05 19.55 0.07
C THR A 131 2.45 18.36 -0.78
N MET A 132 2.56 17.17 -0.19
CA MET A 132 2.72 15.91 -0.93
C MET A 132 1.37 15.41 -1.41
N VAL A 133 1.31 14.97 -2.65
CA VAL A 133 0.24 14.13 -3.20
C VAL A 133 0.79 12.74 -3.36
N LEU A 134 0.14 11.75 -2.75
CA LEU A 134 0.61 10.37 -2.62
C LEU A 134 -0.33 9.48 -3.42
N GLY A 135 0.20 8.80 -4.45
CA GLY A 135 -0.57 7.92 -5.31
C GLY A 135 -0.46 6.46 -4.88
N PHE A 136 -1.59 5.83 -4.62
CA PHE A 136 -1.66 4.41 -4.29
C PHE A 136 -2.41 3.64 -5.36
N ARG A 137 -1.80 2.61 -5.90
CA ARG A 137 -2.44 1.63 -6.78
C ARG A 137 -2.84 0.40 -5.98
N ASP A 138 -3.73 -0.37 -6.55
CA ASP A 138 -4.12 -1.68 -6.03
C ASP A 138 -3.35 -2.78 -6.77
N ARG A 139 -2.41 -3.42 -6.06
CA ARG A 139 -1.61 -4.53 -6.62
C ARG A 139 -2.49 -5.67 -7.12
N PHE A 140 -3.55 -6.00 -6.38
CA PHE A 140 -4.46 -7.07 -6.77
C PHE A 140 -5.20 -6.73 -8.07
N GLY A 141 -5.76 -5.51 -8.16
CA GLY A 141 -6.43 -5.05 -9.36
C GLY A 141 -5.51 -5.01 -10.59
N ASP A 142 -4.26 -4.59 -10.41
CA ASP A 142 -3.25 -4.60 -11.48
C ASP A 142 -2.90 -6.01 -11.98
N GLN A 143 -2.98 -7.02 -11.10
CA GLN A 143 -2.64 -8.42 -11.44
C GLN A 143 -3.83 -9.22 -11.97
N SER A 144 -5.04 -8.89 -11.53
CA SER A 144 -6.21 -9.72 -11.79
C SER A 144 -6.86 -9.44 -13.15
N GLY A 145 -6.86 -8.19 -13.60
CA GLY A 145 -7.46 -7.81 -14.87
C GLY A 145 -8.98 -8.02 -14.94
N TYR A 146 -9.53 -7.86 -16.15
CA TYR A 146 -10.95 -8.04 -16.45
C TYR A 146 -11.16 -9.31 -17.28
N ASP A 147 -12.24 -10.05 -17.00
CA ASP A 147 -12.68 -11.25 -17.74
C ASP A 147 -11.56 -12.29 -17.93
N GLN A 148 -10.79 -12.52 -16.87
CA GLN A 148 -9.67 -13.48 -16.88
C GLN A 148 -10.15 -14.89 -16.51
N SER A 149 -9.49 -15.90 -17.06
CA SER A 149 -9.73 -17.29 -16.67
C SER A 149 -9.16 -17.56 -15.28
N GLY A 150 -9.95 -18.19 -14.42
CA GLY A 150 -9.46 -18.72 -13.15
C GLY A 150 -8.38 -19.79 -13.32
N LEU A 151 -7.74 -20.13 -12.23
CA LEU A 151 -6.68 -21.14 -12.19
C LEU A 151 -7.13 -22.50 -12.78
N ASN A 152 -8.42 -22.79 -12.74
CA ASN A 152 -9.00 -24.04 -13.26
C ASN A 152 -9.52 -23.92 -14.71
N GLY A 153 -9.36 -22.76 -15.35
CA GLY A 153 -9.77 -22.54 -16.75
C GLY A 153 -11.29 -22.50 -17.02
N THR A 154 -12.13 -22.76 -16.03
CA THR A 154 -13.59 -22.92 -16.21
C THR A 154 -14.40 -21.74 -15.73
N VAL A 155 -13.86 -20.90 -14.89
CA VAL A 155 -14.55 -19.73 -14.31
C VAL A 155 -13.83 -18.46 -14.72
N ARG A 156 -14.59 -17.47 -15.17
CA ARG A 156 -14.09 -16.14 -15.49
C ARG A 156 -14.40 -15.17 -14.35
N PHE A 157 -13.48 -14.29 -14.06
CA PHE A 157 -13.63 -13.27 -13.04
C PHE A 157 -13.01 -11.96 -13.49
N ALA A 158 -13.42 -10.89 -12.82
CA ALA A 158 -12.85 -9.56 -12.99
C ALA A 158 -12.35 -9.03 -11.65
N GLY A 159 -11.12 -8.59 -11.60
CA GLY A 159 -10.60 -7.83 -10.47
C GLY A 159 -11.05 -6.38 -10.56
N GLN A 160 -11.56 -5.84 -9.47
CA GLN A 160 -11.80 -4.41 -9.34
C GLN A 160 -10.59 -3.77 -8.66
N ALA A 161 -9.90 -2.90 -9.39
CA ALA A 161 -8.79 -2.12 -8.85
C ALA A 161 -9.33 -0.92 -8.07
N MET A 162 -8.83 -0.72 -6.85
CA MET A 162 -9.26 0.35 -5.96
C MET A 162 -8.05 1.12 -5.42
N GLY A 163 -7.42 1.88 -6.29
CA GLY A 163 -6.38 2.84 -5.92
C GLY A 163 -6.93 4.03 -5.14
N ASP A 164 -6.04 4.90 -4.64
CA ASP A 164 -6.40 6.09 -3.90
C ASP A 164 -5.34 7.19 -4.01
N LEU A 165 -5.73 8.43 -3.70
CA LEU A 165 -4.86 9.58 -3.61
C LEU A 165 -4.97 10.22 -2.23
N TYR A 166 -3.85 10.38 -1.55
CA TYR A 166 -3.78 11.06 -0.26
C TYR A 166 -2.97 12.35 -0.37
N ARG A 167 -3.20 13.25 0.56
CA ARG A 167 -2.44 14.48 0.70
C ARG A 167 -1.84 14.56 2.08
N ALA A 168 -0.57 14.96 2.15
CA ALA A 168 0.12 15.23 3.39
C ALA A 168 0.65 16.66 3.36
N TYR A 169 0.15 17.49 4.27
CA TYR A 169 0.53 18.90 4.37
C TYR A 169 1.82 19.04 5.16
N TYR A 170 2.68 19.94 4.70
CA TYR A 170 3.87 20.28 5.48
C TYR A 170 3.51 21.32 6.55
N ASN A 171 3.52 20.88 7.80
CA ASN A 171 3.34 21.77 8.94
C ASN A 171 4.66 22.51 9.22
N ARG A 172 4.68 23.81 8.95
CA ARG A 172 5.88 24.65 9.10
C ARG A 172 6.27 24.90 10.55
N THR A 173 5.37 24.68 11.51
CA THR A 173 5.63 24.87 12.92
C THR A 173 6.32 23.65 13.52
N SER A 174 5.80 22.46 13.23
CA SER A 174 6.36 21.18 13.68
C SER A 174 7.47 20.65 12.76
N CYS A 175 7.63 21.21 11.56
CA CYS A 175 8.55 20.76 10.51
C CYS A 175 8.34 19.30 10.09
N VAL A 176 7.11 18.81 10.12
CA VAL A 176 6.74 17.46 9.69
C VAL A 176 5.57 17.49 8.70
N PHE A 177 5.41 16.41 7.95
CA PHE A 177 4.21 16.18 7.14
C PHE A 177 3.13 15.49 8.00
N GLU A 178 1.87 15.91 7.81
CA GLU A 178 0.67 15.40 8.49
C GLU A 178 -0.51 15.22 7.52
#